data_e56402685506127effc04e62a499f530
#
_entry.id   e56402685506127effc04e62a499f530
#
_cell.length_a   1.000
_cell.length_b   1.000
_cell.length_c   1.000
_cell.angle_alpha   90.00
_cell.angle_beta   90.00
_cell.angle_gamma   90.00
#
_symmetry.space_group_name_H-M   'P 1'
#
loop_
_entity.id
_entity.type
_entity.pdbx_description
1 polymer ?
#
loop_
_entity_poly.entity_id
_entity_poly.type
_entity_poly.pdbx_seq_one_letter_code
_entity_poly.pdbx_strand_id
1 'polypeptide(L)'
;MSGAETILKEVPVREAIGLRLAHDLTRIIPGQFKGRLFKRGHVITEEDIPNLLDIGKEHIYIMELGESELHEDDAAIRMAKALAGDGISLSEPHEGKVSLKSRMLGLAEVDRALVEAINGLGEIALATVQTHSVVQEGRPLAATRAIPLTVARSKVEEVERLAEAYRAAHLGQAPLRVLPFRKLRAGLLTTGGEVYGGRIQDKFGPAVRAKLEAFGSEVGEQRFAPDDRQIIVKEIHYLLEQRYDMILVTGGMSVDPDDRTPGAIKASGAEIVSYGTPMLPGSMLLMGYLNGVPIMGLPGCVMHDPYTSFDVLLPRILAGQTIEREDIIRMGYGGLNNC
;
A
#
# COMPACT_ATOMS: atom_id res chain seq x y z
N MET A 1 3.11 37.41 25.84
CA MET A 1 2.67 36.60 26.99
C MET A 1 3.54 35.36 26.97
N SER A 2 4.36 35.14 28.01
CA SER A 2 5.20 33.94 28.10
C SER A 2 4.25 32.78 28.35
N GLY A 3 4.05 31.91 27.37
CA GLY A 3 3.33 30.67 27.57
C GLY A 3 4.04 29.85 28.65
N ALA A 4 3.26 29.13 29.44
CA ALA A 4 3.82 28.23 30.46
C ALA A 4 4.76 27.22 29.78
N GLU A 5 5.98 27.08 30.29
CA GLU A 5 6.93 26.08 29.84
C GLU A 5 6.44 24.69 30.27
N THR A 6 6.69 23.68 29.45
CA THR A 6 6.42 22.30 29.83
C THR A 6 7.35 21.90 30.96
N ILE A 7 6.78 21.45 32.08
CA ILE A 7 7.52 20.91 33.20
C ILE A 7 7.43 19.39 33.12
N LEU A 8 8.53 18.74 32.76
CA LEU A 8 8.73 17.31 32.88
C LEU A 8 9.59 17.05 34.10
N LYS A 9 9.01 16.45 35.13
CA LYS A 9 9.71 16.20 36.41
C LYS A 9 9.82 14.70 36.64
N GLU A 10 11.03 14.24 36.90
CA GLU A 10 11.28 12.91 37.42
C GLU A 10 11.00 12.89 38.92
N VAL A 11 10.21 11.94 39.38
CA VAL A 11 9.80 11.80 40.79
C VAL A 11 10.01 10.36 41.20
N PRO A 12 10.61 10.09 42.41
CA PRO A 12 10.66 8.77 42.98
C PRO A 12 9.25 8.20 43.12
N VAL A 13 9.02 6.93 42.77
CA VAL A 13 7.71 6.29 42.76
C VAL A 13 7.00 6.44 44.13
N ARG A 14 7.75 6.35 45.24
CA ARG A 14 7.21 6.48 46.58
C ARG A 14 6.69 7.88 46.94
N GLU A 15 7.17 8.90 46.25
CA GLU A 15 6.77 10.31 46.38
C GLU A 15 5.71 10.72 45.38
N ALA A 16 5.33 9.80 44.47
CA ALA A 16 4.44 10.10 43.35
C ALA A 16 2.95 9.92 43.68
N ILE A 17 2.61 9.51 44.90
CA ILE A 17 1.21 9.31 45.35
C ILE A 17 0.42 10.61 45.14
N GLY A 18 -0.74 10.51 44.42
CA GLY A 18 -1.58 11.64 44.08
C GLY A 18 -1.18 12.38 42.82
N LEU A 19 0.00 12.09 42.25
CA LEU A 19 0.47 12.69 40.99
C LEU A 19 -0.02 11.90 39.79
N ARG A 20 -0.05 12.53 38.62
CA ARG A 20 -0.52 11.92 37.35
C ARG A 20 0.65 11.46 36.52
N LEU A 21 0.59 10.21 36.03
CA LEU A 21 1.56 9.67 35.07
C LEU A 21 1.62 10.50 33.80
N ALA A 22 2.84 10.79 33.37
CA ALA A 22 3.11 11.54 32.13
C ALA A 22 2.87 10.70 30.87
N HIS A 23 3.05 9.39 30.94
CA HIS A 23 2.93 8.48 29.79
C HIS A 23 2.42 7.10 30.21
N ASP A 24 2.07 6.27 29.23
CA ASP A 24 1.68 4.87 29.47
C ASP A 24 2.85 4.07 30.03
N LEU A 25 2.59 3.20 31.01
CA LEU A 25 3.55 2.23 31.49
C LEU A 25 3.14 0.82 31.10
N THR A 26 4.08 0.10 30.49
CA THR A 26 3.88 -1.26 29.97
C THR A 26 4.53 -2.28 30.91
N ARG A 27 3.83 -3.40 31.18
CA ARG A 27 4.39 -4.57 31.84
C ARG A 27 4.76 -5.62 30.78
N ILE A 28 5.99 -6.11 30.84
CA ILE A 28 6.48 -7.20 29.99
C ILE A 28 6.93 -8.35 30.87
N ILE A 29 6.26 -9.49 30.74
CA ILE A 29 6.69 -10.76 31.35
C ILE A 29 7.03 -11.67 30.17
N PRO A 30 8.32 -11.97 29.91
CA PRO A 30 8.72 -12.74 28.75
C PRO A 30 7.96 -14.06 28.64
N GLY A 31 7.37 -14.35 27.49
CA GLY A 31 6.59 -15.57 27.23
C GLY A 31 5.20 -15.63 27.88
N GLN A 32 4.81 -14.68 28.69
CA GLN A 32 3.52 -14.70 29.42
C GLN A 32 2.64 -13.50 29.17
N PHE A 33 3.18 -12.28 29.27
CA PHE A 33 2.37 -11.06 29.17
C PHE A 33 3.17 -9.89 28.60
N LYS A 34 2.54 -9.17 27.65
CA LYS A 34 2.98 -7.85 27.23
C LYS A 34 1.75 -6.97 27.08
N GLY A 35 1.62 -5.97 27.93
CA GLY A 35 0.46 -5.07 27.89
C GLY A 35 0.66 -3.82 28.75
N ARG A 36 -0.24 -2.85 28.54
CA ARG A 36 -0.27 -1.61 29.31
C ARG A 36 -0.69 -1.91 30.75
N LEU A 37 0.12 -1.50 31.72
CA LEU A 37 -0.18 -1.60 33.16
C LEU A 37 -0.94 -0.36 33.63
N PHE A 38 -0.43 0.84 33.33
CA PHE A 38 -1.05 2.12 33.67
C PHE A 38 -1.15 3.00 32.43
N LYS A 39 -2.25 3.75 32.33
CA LYS A 39 -2.44 4.76 31.27
C LYS A 39 -1.86 6.10 31.70
N ARG A 40 -1.46 6.89 30.71
CA ARG A 40 -1.22 8.33 30.89
C ARG A 40 -2.37 8.97 31.67
N GLY A 41 -2.03 9.85 32.60
CA GLY A 41 -3.00 10.53 33.45
C GLY A 41 -3.56 9.71 34.58
N HIS A 42 -3.14 8.44 34.75
CA HIS A 42 -3.45 7.64 35.93
C HIS A 42 -2.90 8.34 37.18
N VAL A 43 -3.75 8.52 38.17
CA VAL A 43 -3.34 9.07 39.48
C VAL A 43 -2.74 7.95 40.30
N ILE A 44 -1.46 8.08 40.65
CA ILE A 44 -0.74 7.08 41.43
C ILE A 44 -1.34 6.95 42.81
N THR A 45 -1.65 5.74 43.20
CA THR A 45 -2.13 5.37 44.54
C THR A 45 -1.06 4.60 45.29
N GLU A 46 -1.24 4.42 46.61
CA GLU A 46 -0.34 3.61 47.43
C GLU A 46 -0.28 2.14 46.99
N GLU A 47 -1.41 1.61 46.44
CA GLU A 47 -1.54 0.24 45.91
C GLU A 47 -0.77 0.03 44.60
N ASP A 48 -0.45 1.10 43.86
CA ASP A 48 0.28 1.04 42.58
C ASP A 48 1.79 0.91 42.81
N ILE A 49 2.30 1.34 43.94
CA ILE A 49 3.74 1.38 44.23
C ILE A 49 4.42 0.02 44.05
N PRO A 50 3.90 -1.10 44.61
CA PRO A 50 4.49 -2.42 44.36
C PRO A 50 4.54 -2.80 42.89
N ASN A 51 3.47 -2.52 42.14
CA ASN A 51 3.39 -2.83 40.71
C ASN A 51 4.39 -2.02 39.88
N LEU A 52 4.63 -0.76 40.24
CA LEU A 52 5.63 0.09 39.61
C LEU A 52 7.06 -0.42 39.83
N LEU A 53 7.35 -0.81 41.07
CA LEU A 53 8.66 -1.40 41.43
C LEU A 53 8.87 -2.76 40.74
N ASP A 54 7.83 -3.60 40.63
CA ASP A 54 7.88 -4.91 39.98
C ASP A 54 8.21 -4.81 38.49
N ILE A 55 7.84 -3.71 37.83
CA ILE A 55 8.22 -3.45 36.42
C ILE A 55 9.55 -2.67 36.29
N GLY A 56 10.31 -2.57 37.40
CA GLY A 56 11.61 -1.93 37.45
C GLY A 56 11.58 -0.40 37.39
N LYS A 57 10.46 0.23 37.79
CA LYS A 57 10.34 1.69 37.88
C LYS A 57 10.57 2.18 39.28
N GLU A 58 11.73 2.76 39.54
CA GLU A 58 12.03 3.46 40.77
C GLU A 58 11.64 4.96 40.68
N HIS A 59 11.58 5.49 39.49
CA HIS A 59 11.18 6.86 39.17
C HIS A 59 10.13 6.86 38.06
N ILE A 60 9.26 7.85 38.09
CA ILE A 60 8.27 8.12 37.03
C ILE A 60 8.34 9.59 36.61
N TYR A 61 7.90 9.85 35.37
CA TYR A 61 7.69 11.21 34.92
C TYR A 61 6.29 11.69 35.24
N ILE A 62 6.21 12.88 35.82
CA ILE A 62 5.01 13.71 35.91
C ILE A 62 5.17 14.88 34.95
N MET A 63 4.08 15.34 34.35
CA MET A 63 4.15 16.36 33.29
C MET A 63 3.03 17.39 33.42
N GLU A 64 3.42 18.66 33.33
CA GLU A 64 2.53 19.78 33.03
C GLU A 64 2.92 20.32 31.65
N LEU A 65 2.03 20.16 30.67
CA LEU A 65 2.28 20.61 29.29
C LEU A 65 2.15 22.12 29.18
N GLY A 66 3.16 22.75 28.59
CA GLY A 66 3.09 24.13 28.12
C GLY A 66 2.17 24.25 26.88
N GLU A 67 1.71 25.45 26.59
CA GLU A 67 0.81 25.71 25.47
C GLU A 67 1.46 25.46 24.09
N SER A 68 2.81 25.56 24.02
CA SER A 68 3.60 25.39 22.78
C SER A 68 3.93 23.94 22.43
N GLU A 69 3.60 22.99 23.32
CA GLU A 69 3.92 21.58 23.14
C GLU A 69 2.69 20.68 23.12
N LEU A 70 2.87 19.49 22.59
CA LEU A 70 1.89 18.40 22.59
C LEU A 70 2.53 17.15 23.21
N HIS A 71 1.74 16.38 23.91
CA HIS A 71 2.13 15.03 24.31
C HIS A 71 2.25 14.14 23.08
N GLU A 72 3.14 13.13 23.13
CA GLU A 72 3.40 12.19 22.05
C GLU A 72 2.13 11.56 21.46
N ASP A 73 1.18 11.11 22.31
CA ASP A 73 -0.06 10.50 21.86
C ASP A 73 -0.98 11.49 21.15
N ASP A 74 -1.12 12.71 21.67
CA ASP A 74 -1.95 13.75 21.07
C ASP A 74 -1.37 14.19 19.72
N ALA A 75 -0.05 14.31 19.63
CA ALA A 75 0.68 14.59 18.40
C ALA A 75 0.46 13.48 17.36
N ALA A 76 0.65 12.21 17.73
CA ALA A 76 0.45 11.08 16.85
C ALA A 76 -0.99 10.98 16.32
N ILE A 77 -2.01 11.22 17.17
CA ILE A 77 -3.42 11.24 16.76
C ILE A 77 -3.68 12.36 15.75
N ARG A 78 -3.20 13.58 16.03
CA ARG A 78 -3.42 14.72 15.13
C ARG A 78 -2.77 14.49 13.76
N MET A 79 -1.53 14.05 13.74
CA MET A 79 -0.84 13.68 12.50
C MET A 79 -1.58 12.59 11.73
N ALA A 80 -1.99 11.50 12.40
CA ALA A 80 -2.72 10.41 11.76
C ALA A 80 -4.05 10.88 11.16
N LYS A 81 -4.82 11.71 11.88
CA LYS A 81 -6.07 12.29 11.37
C LYS A 81 -5.86 13.19 10.18
N ALA A 82 -4.80 14.01 10.19
CA ALA A 82 -4.48 14.89 9.08
C ALA A 82 -4.13 14.12 7.80
N LEU A 83 -3.47 12.97 7.92
CA LEU A 83 -2.94 12.20 6.80
C LEU A 83 -3.92 11.16 6.25
N ALA A 84 -4.80 10.62 7.09
CA ALA A 84 -5.71 9.55 6.72
C ALA A 84 -6.81 10.03 5.77
N GLY A 85 -7.08 9.21 4.76
CA GLY A 85 -8.15 9.37 3.80
C GLY A 85 -9.03 8.13 3.71
N ASP A 86 -9.67 7.96 2.55
CA ASP A 86 -10.60 6.89 2.29
C ASP A 86 -9.98 5.51 2.49
N GLY A 87 -10.76 4.58 3.01
CA GLY A 87 -10.36 3.20 3.25
C GLY A 87 -9.41 3.00 4.44
N ILE A 88 -9.19 4.04 5.29
CA ILE A 88 -8.29 3.97 6.45
C ILE A 88 -9.05 4.08 7.77
N SER A 89 -8.64 3.28 8.76
CA SER A 89 -9.00 3.40 10.16
C SER A 89 -7.76 3.64 11.02
N LEU A 90 -7.93 4.34 12.14
CA LEU A 90 -6.87 4.65 13.07
C LEU A 90 -6.92 3.70 14.27
N SER A 91 -5.76 3.27 14.76
CA SER A 91 -5.67 2.59 16.05
C SER A 91 -5.78 3.59 17.19
N GLU A 92 -6.08 3.10 18.42
CA GLU A 92 -5.80 3.85 19.62
C GLU A 92 -4.30 4.18 19.71
N PRO A 93 -3.93 5.32 20.30
CA PRO A 93 -2.54 5.67 20.52
C PRO A 93 -1.89 4.72 21.54
N HIS A 94 -0.62 4.46 21.32
CA HIS A 94 0.19 3.66 22.24
C HIS A 94 1.65 4.05 22.13
N GLU A 95 2.22 4.56 23.21
CA GLU A 95 3.62 5.01 23.28
C GLU A 95 3.96 5.97 22.12
N GLY A 96 3.16 7.01 21.97
CA GLY A 96 3.35 8.04 20.94
C GLY A 96 3.12 7.57 19.51
N LYS A 97 2.51 6.40 19.30
CA LYS A 97 2.27 5.83 17.98
C LYS A 97 0.80 5.62 17.68
N VAL A 98 0.36 6.00 16.48
CA VAL A 98 -0.94 5.65 15.90
C VAL A 98 -0.71 4.92 14.58
N SER A 99 -1.33 3.75 14.42
CA SER A 99 -1.31 2.98 13.19
C SER A 99 -2.51 3.32 12.31
N LEU A 100 -2.24 3.58 11.03
CA LEU A 100 -3.24 3.77 9.99
C LEU A 100 -3.45 2.42 9.31
N LYS A 101 -4.64 1.82 9.46
CA LYS A 101 -4.95 0.46 9.02
C LYS A 101 -5.93 0.48 7.86
N SER A 102 -5.75 -0.40 6.90
CA SER A 102 -6.73 -0.60 5.84
C SER A 102 -8.05 -1.15 6.38
N ARG A 103 -9.18 -0.64 5.86
CA ARG A 103 -10.53 -1.15 6.13
C ARG A 103 -10.97 -2.25 5.17
N MET A 104 -10.15 -2.54 4.14
CA MET A 104 -10.50 -3.46 3.07
C MET A 104 -9.26 -4.05 2.41
N LEU A 105 -9.44 -5.10 1.62
CA LEU A 105 -8.48 -5.49 0.61
C LEU A 105 -8.45 -4.40 -0.47
N GLY A 106 -7.30 -3.77 -0.73
CA GLY A 106 -7.21 -2.67 -1.69
C GLY A 106 -5.78 -2.28 -2.03
N LEU A 107 -5.66 -1.24 -2.83
CA LEU A 107 -4.39 -0.67 -3.27
C LEU A 107 -4.05 0.55 -2.40
N ALA A 108 -2.92 0.52 -1.71
CA ALA A 108 -2.43 1.66 -0.95
C ALA A 108 -1.90 2.75 -1.88
N GLU A 109 -2.36 3.98 -1.70
CA GLU A 109 -1.78 5.17 -2.29
C GLU A 109 -1.11 6.01 -1.21
N VAL A 110 0.14 6.35 -1.46
CA VAL A 110 1.04 7.07 -0.55
C VAL A 110 1.81 8.11 -1.35
N ASP A 111 1.73 9.37 -0.97
CA ASP A 111 2.58 10.40 -1.54
C ASP A 111 3.97 10.37 -0.90
N ARG A 112 4.96 9.91 -1.66
CA ARG A 112 6.34 9.78 -1.20
C ARG A 112 6.98 11.11 -0.83
N ALA A 113 6.75 12.15 -1.61
CA ALA A 113 7.36 13.45 -1.38
C ALA A 113 6.87 14.06 -0.05
N LEU A 114 5.59 13.90 0.24
CA LEU A 114 5.00 14.33 1.50
C LEU A 114 5.54 13.52 2.70
N VAL A 115 5.71 12.20 2.55
CA VAL A 115 6.34 11.37 3.60
C VAL A 115 7.75 11.85 3.90
N GLU A 116 8.56 12.13 2.88
CA GLU A 116 9.91 12.66 3.02
C GLU A 116 9.93 14.05 3.67
N ALA A 117 9.01 14.95 3.28
CA ALA A 117 8.88 16.28 3.86
C ALA A 117 8.50 16.23 5.35
N ILE A 118 7.55 15.38 5.73
CA ILE A 118 7.15 15.20 7.14
C ILE A 118 8.31 14.66 7.97
N ASN A 119 8.99 13.63 7.50
CA ASN A 119 10.13 13.05 8.21
C ASN A 119 11.31 14.04 8.32
N GLY A 120 11.41 14.98 7.40
CA GLY A 120 12.39 16.07 7.45
C GLY A 120 12.19 17.08 8.59
N LEU A 121 11.00 17.12 9.22
CA LEU A 121 10.74 18.01 10.37
C LEU A 121 11.48 17.59 11.66
N GLY A 122 11.89 16.31 11.75
CA GLY A 122 12.57 15.74 12.92
C GLY A 122 11.66 15.57 14.13
N GLU A 123 12.03 14.69 15.06
CA GLU A 123 11.29 14.34 16.29
C GLU A 123 9.89 13.71 16.05
N ILE A 124 9.43 13.68 14.84
CA ILE A 124 8.23 12.95 14.40
C ILE A 124 8.61 11.98 13.29
N ALA A 125 7.87 10.89 13.17
CA ALA A 125 8.09 9.89 12.17
C ALA A 125 6.77 9.46 11.51
N LEU A 126 6.80 9.35 10.18
CA LEU A 126 5.78 8.74 9.36
C LEU A 126 6.40 7.58 8.59
N ALA A 127 6.08 6.35 8.98
CA ALA A 127 6.48 5.15 8.26
C ALA A 127 5.30 4.62 7.44
N THR A 128 5.54 4.21 6.20
CA THR A 128 4.48 3.74 5.28
C THR A 128 4.91 2.50 4.51
N VAL A 129 3.94 1.76 3.96
CA VAL A 129 4.21 0.85 2.85
C VAL A 129 4.58 1.66 1.60
N GLN A 130 5.13 0.99 0.59
CA GLN A 130 5.32 1.65 -0.70
C GLN A 130 3.97 1.92 -1.37
N THR A 131 3.87 3.01 -2.12
CA THR A 131 2.68 3.27 -2.94
C THR A 131 2.43 2.12 -3.90
N HIS A 132 1.16 1.87 -4.21
CA HIS A 132 0.67 0.75 -5.02
C HIS A 132 0.86 -0.65 -4.40
N SER A 133 1.21 -0.74 -3.10
CA SER A 133 1.18 -2.02 -2.38
C SER A 133 -0.26 -2.50 -2.19
N VAL A 134 -0.48 -3.80 -2.37
CA VAL A 134 -1.73 -4.47 -2.00
C VAL A 134 -1.78 -4.61 -0.48
N VAL A 135 -2.84 -4.09 0.14
CA VAL A 135 -3.04 -4.14 1.58
C VAL A 135 -4.30 -4.92 1.93
N GLN A 136 -4.19 -5.74 2.97
CA GLN A 136 -5.30 -6.53 3.50
C GLN A 136 -6.09 -5.73 4.55
N GLU A 137 -7.35 -6.08 4.74
CA GLU A 137 -8.17 -5.52 5.83
C GLU A 137 -7.50 -5.70 7.20
N GLY A 138 -7.53 -4.65 8.01
CA GLY A 138 -6.94 -4.62 9.35
C GLY A 138 -5.41 -4.47 9.39
N ARG A 139 -4.72 -4.58 8.26
CA ARG A 139 -3.26 -4.42 8.20
C ARG A 139 -2.86 -2.94 8.20
N PRO A 140 -1.79 -2.59 8.95
CA PRO A 140 -1.28 -1.23 8.90
C PRO A 140 -0.62 -0.95 7.55
N LEU A 141 -0.96 0.20 6.95
CA LEU A 141 -0.27 0.73 5.77
C LEU A 141 0.63 1.91 6.11
N ALA A 142 0.41 2.53 7.26
CA ALA A 142 1.26 3.58 7.78
C ALA A 142 1.18 3.65 9.31
N ALA A 143 2.14 4.35 9.91
CA ALA A 143 2.11 4.71 11.32
C ALA A 143 2.75 6.09 11.53
N THR A 144 2.10 6.93 12.34
CA THR A 144 2.65 8.18 12.84
C THR A 144 3.22 7.96 14.23
N ARG A 145 4.31 8.64 14.56
CA ARG A 145 4.92 8.61 15.90
C ARG A 145 5.55 9.96 16.24
N ALA A 146 5.37 10.41 17.47
CA ALA A 146 6.26 11.37 18.10
C ALA A 146 7.38 10.61 18.81
N ILE A 147 8.63 11.01 18.61
CA ILE A 147 9.79 10.30 19.18
C ILE A 147 10.00 10.69 20.65
N PRO A 148 10.03 12.00 21.01
CA PRO A 148 10.11 12.41 22.42
C PRO A 148 8.71 12.38 23.05
N LEU A 149 8.67 12.35 24.39
CA LEU A 149 7.43 12.36 25.17
C LEU A 149 6.57 13.61 24.90
N THR A 150 7.22 14.74 24.59
CA THR A 150 6.58 15.97 24.12
C THR A 150 7.23 16.45 22.84
N VAL A 151 6.45 17.06 21.98
CA VAL A 151 6.91 17.62 20.71
C VAL A 151 6.30 19.00 20.49
N ALA A 152 7.07 19.89 19.86
CA ALA A 152 6.59 21.23 19.55
C ALA A 152 5.28 21.17 18.72
N ARG A 153 4.25 21.86 19.18
CA ARG A 153 2.94 21.97 18.52
C ARG A 153 3.09 22.43 17.07
N SER A 154 4.01 23.36 16.80
CA SER A 154 4.27 23.89 15.46
C SER A 154 4.68 22.82 14.44
N LYS A 155 5.37 21.74 14.85
CA LYS A 155 5.73 20.63 13.96
C LYS A 155 4.49 19.84 13.53
N VAL A 156 3.56 19.61 14.46
CA VAL A 156 2.30 18.90 14.15
C VAL A 156 1.41 19.78 13.27
N GLU A 157 1.33 21.07 13.54
CA GLU A 157 0.63 22.05 12.70
C GLU A 157 1.22 22.12 11.28
N GLU A 158 2.54 21.95 11.15
CA GLU A 158 3.16 21.87 9.83
C GLU A 158 2.76 20.58 9.08
N VAL A 159 2.65 19.42 9.76
CA VAL A 159 2.10 18.20 9.14
C VAL A 159 0.66 18.41 8.66
N GLU A 160 -0.17 19.06 9.49
CA GLU A 160 -1.56 19.37 9.14
C GLU A 160 -1.63 20.31 7.93
N ARG A 161 -0.77 21.33 7.91
CA ARG A 161 -0.64 22.28 6.78
C ARG A 161 -0.20 21.58 5.49
N LEU A 162 0.79 20.71 5.56
CA LEU A 162 1.26 19.92 4.41
C LEU A 162 0.16 19.01 3.87
N ALA A 163 -0.57 18.32 4.75
CA ALA A 163 -1.68 17.46 4.37
C ALA A 163 -2.83 18.24 3.73
N GLU A 164 -3.13 19.44 4.24
CA GLU A 164 -4.17 20.31 3.68
C GLU A 164 -3.76 20.88 2.31
N ALA A 165 -2.50 21.30 2.17
CA ALA A 165 -1.96 21.75 0.88
C ALA A 165 -2.01 20.63 -0.17
N TYR A 166 -1.73 19.39 0.25
CA TYR A 166 -1.88 18.23 -0.63
C TYR A 166 -3.33 18.06 -1.09
N ARG A 167 -4.30 18.10 -0.17
CA ARG A 167 -5.73 18.00 -0.52
C ARG A 167 -6.16 19.08 -1.49
N ALA A 168 -5.73 20.30 -1.26
CA ALA A 168 -6.06 21.43 -2.13
C ALA A 168 -5.53 21.21 -3.56
N ALA A 169 -4.34 20.63 -3.72
CA ALA A 169 -3.75 20.34 -5.01
C ALA A 169 -4.32 19.06 -5.69
N HIS A 170 -4.97 18.17 -4.95
CA HIS A 170 -5.41 16.84 -5.44
C HIS A 170 -6.93 16.63 -5.28
N LEU A 171 -7.73 17.65 -5.57
CA LEU A 171 -9.21 17.56 -5.60
C LEU A 171 -9.82 17.06 -4.28
N GLY A 172 -9.24 17.42 -3.14
CA GLY A 172 -9.68 17.00 -1.82
C GLY A 172 -9.21 15.63 -1.36
N GLN A 173 -8.45 14.93 -2.17
CA GLN A 173 -7.92 13.61 -1.82
C GLN A 173 -6.84 13.70 -0.73
N ALA A 174 -6.89 12.78 0.24
CA ALA A 174 -5.88 12.71 1.28
C ALA A 174 -4.57 12.06 0.78
N PRO A 175 -3.41 12.39 1.41
CA PRO A 175 -2.12 11.87 0.97
C PRO A 175 -1.92 10.36 1.22
N LEU A 176 -2.66 9.78 2.15
CA LEU A 176 -2.69 8.34 2.41
C LEU A 176 -4.12 7.84 2.25
N ARG A 177 -4.35 6.87 1.37
CA ARG A 177 -5.66 6.28 1.13
C ARG A 177 -5.53 4.85 0.63
N VAL A 178 -6.65 4.11 0.67
CA VAL A 178 -6.75 2.76 0.11
C VAL A 178 -7.86 2.76 -0.93
N LEU A 179 -7.49 2.43 -2.16
CA LEU A 179 -8.45 2.28 -3.26
C LEU A 179 -9.03 0.87 -3.25
N PRO A 180 -10.36 0.72 -3.33
CA PRO A 180 -11.00 -0.58 -3.46
C PRO A 180 -10.71 -1.20 -4.82
N PHE A 181 -10.60 -2.52 -4.88
CA PHE A 181 -10.56 -3.23 -6.15
C PHE A 181 -11.96 -3.38 -6.73
N ARG A 182 -12.07 -3.10 -8.03
CA ARG A 182 -13.26 -3.40 -8.82
C ARG A 182 -13.23 -4.87 -9.23
N LYS A 183 -14.39 -5.51 -9.26
CA LYS A 183 -14.54 -6.86 -9.79
C LYS A 183 -14.66 -6.76 -11.29
N LEU A 184 -13.61 -7.13 -12.01
CA LEU A 184 -13.54 -7.05 -13.46
C LEU A 184 -13.67 -8.44 -14.07
N ARG A 185 -14.26 -8.49 -15.28
CA ARG A 185 -14.32 -9.68 -16.12
C ARG A 185 -13.29 -9.53 -17.24
N ALA A 186 -12.32 -10.44 -17.29
CA ALA A 186 -11.29 -10.45 -18.32
C ALA A 186 -11.65 -11.41 -19.47
N GLY A 187 -11.40 -10.98 -20.70
CA GLY A 187 -11.29 -11.87 -21.84
C GLY A 187 -9.83 -12.35 -21.94
N LEU A 188 -9.61 -13.66 -21.99
CA LEU A 188 -8.29 -14.25 -22.12
C LEU A 188 -8.11 -14.88 -23.51
N LEU A 189 -7.05 -14.53 -24.21
CA LEU A 189 -6.63 -15.14 -25.45
C LEU A 189 -5.29 -15.83 -25.26
N THR A 190 -5.24 -17.15 -25.45
CA THR A 190 -4.00 -17.92 -25.42
C THR A 190 -3.57 -18.23 -26.85
N THR A 191 -2.41 -17.74 -27.27
CA THR A 191 -1.81 -18.01 -28.57
C THR A 191 -0.76 -19.11 -28.49
N GLY A 192 -0.46 -19.73 -29.59
CA GLY A 192 0.53 -20.78 -29.73
C GLY A 192 -0.01 -21.96 -30.53
N GLY A 193 0.65 -22.32 -31.62
CA GLY A 193 0.24 -23.43 -32.48
C GLY A 193 0.22 -24.79 -31.77
N GLU A 194 1.03 -24.95 -30.75
CA GLU A 194 1.12 -26.20 -29.97
C GLU A 194 -0.06 -26.33 -28.97
N VAL A 195 -0.51 -25.23 -28.36
CA VAL A 195 -1.67 -25.23 -27.48
C VAL A 195 -2.96 -25.30 -28.29
N TYR A 196 -3.05 -24.49 -29.36
CA TYR A 196 -4.18 -24.47 -30.26
C TYR A 196 -4.43 -25.82 -30.93
N GLY A 197 -3.36 -26.51 -31.32
CA GLY A 197 -3.40 -27.86 -31.91
C GLY A 197 -3.57 -28.98 -30.88
N GLY A 198 -3.69 -28.67 -29.59
CA GLY A 198 -3.87 -29.68 -28.52
C GLY A 198 -2.64 -30.54 -28.25
N ARG A 199 -1.45 -30.15 -28.74
CA ARG A 199 -0.19 -30.88 -28.52
C ARG A 199 0.36 -30.74 -27.11
N ILE A 200 0.13 -29.57 -26.48
CA ILE A 200 0.46 -29.29 -25.08
C ILE A 200 -0.76 -28.72 -24.36
N GLN A 201 -0.80 -28.95 -23.05
CA GLN A 201 -1.86 -28.40 -22.21
C GLN A 201 -1.54 -26.93 -21.87
N ASP A 202 -2.58 -26.07 -21.95
CA ASP A 202 -2.49 -24.68 -21.50
C ASP A 202 -2.19 -24.59 -20.00
N LYS A 203 -1.16 -23.84 -19.65
CA LYS A 203 -0.78 -23.51 -18.29
C LYS A 203 -1.01 -22.03 -17.94
N PHE A 204 -1.23 -21.19 -18.93
CA PHE A 204 -1.52 -19.76 -18.71
C PHE A 204 -2.90 -19.55 -18.10
N GLY A 205 -3.92 -20.19 -18.66
CA GLY A 205 -5.30 -20.02 -18.21
C GLY A 205 -5.47 -20.24 -16.72
N PRO A 206 -5.02 -21.38 -16.14
CA PRO A 206 -5.09 -21.61 -14.70
C PRO A 206 -4.34 -20.56 -13.88
N ALA A 207 -3.14 -20.15 -14.27
CA ALA A 207 -2.33 -19.16 -13.54
C ALA A 207 -2.98 -17.78 -13.54
N VAL A 208 -3.48 -17.32 -14.70
CA VAL A 208 -4.16 -16.03 -14.83
C VAL A 208 -5.47 -16.00 -14.05
N ARG A 209 -6.26 -17.09 -14.09
CA ARG A 209 -7.50 -17.21 -13.30
C ARG A 209 -7.21 -17.06 -11.80
N ALA A 210 -6.24 -17.81 -11.28
CA ALA A 210 -5.87 -17.75 -9.86
C ALA A 210 -5.46 -16.32 -9.43
N LYS A 211 -4.70 -15.60 -10.28
CA LYS A 211 -4.29 -14.21 -10.00
C LYS A 211 -5.48 -13.23 -9.99
N LEU A 212 -6.45 -13.39 -10.89
CA LEU A 212 -7.67 -12.55 -10.91
C LEU A 212 -8.61 -12.87 -9.73
N GLU A 213 -8.82 -14.14 -9.45
CA GLU A 213 -9.69 -14.63 -8.36
C GLU A 213 -9.21 -14.16 -6.99
N ALA A 214 -7.89 -14.02 -6.78
CA ALA A 214 -7.31 -13.45 -5.56
C ALA A 214 -7.81 -12.03 -5.24
N PHE A 215 -8.31 -11.31 -6.24
CA PHE A 215 -8.89 -9.97 -6.13
C PHE A 215 -10.41 -9.94 -6.35
N GLY A 216 -11.05 -11.11 -6.46
CA GLY A 216 -12.50 -11.23 -6.72
C GLY A 216 -12.90 -10.89 -8.15
N SER A 217 -11.94 -10.84 -9.09
CA SER A 217 -12.14 -10.72 -10.53
C SER A 217 -12.12 -12.09 -11.21
N GLU A 218 -12.54 -12.20 -12.46
CA GLU A 218 -12.63 -13.48 -13.14
C GLU A 218 -12.20 -13.42 -14.62
N VAL A 219 -11.82 -14.58 -15.17
CA VAL A 219 -11.74 -14.78 -16.61
C VAL A 219 -13.13 -15.22 -17.08
N GLY A 220 -13.85 -14.35 -17.76
CA GLY A 220 -15.20 -14.63 -18.26
C GLY A 220 -15.20 -15.62 -19.44
N GLU A 221 -14.22 -15.48 -20.34
CA GLU A 221 -14.03 -16.41 -21.48
C GLU A 221 -12.55 -16.56 -21.77
N GLN A 222 -12.14 -17.78 -22.12
CA GLN A 222 -10.81 -18.06 -22.67
C GLN A 222 -10.93 -18.58 -24.09
N ARG A 223 -10.20 -17.95 -24.99
CA ARG A 223 -10.10 -18.33 -26.40
C ARG A 223 -8.70 -18.76 -26.76
N PHE A 224 -8.55 -19.51 -27.83
CA PHE A 224 -7.28 -20.01 -28.33
C PHE A 224 -7.09 -19.60 -29.78
N ALA A 225 -5.87 -19.25 -30.16
CA ALA A 225 -5.50 -18.93 -31.54
C ALA A 225 -4.15 -19.55 -31.90
N PRO A 226 -3.94 -19.94 -33.17
CA PRO A 226 -2.61 -20.27 -33.67
C PRO A 226 -1.76 -18.98 -33.77
N ASP A 227 -0.47 -19.12 -34.06
CA ASP A 227 0.46 -18.02 -34.26
C ASP A 227 0.24 -17.30 -35.59
N ASP A 228 -1.01 -16.98 -35.89
CA ASP A 228 -1.44 -16.22 -37.08
C ASP A 228 -1.95 -14.84 -36.65
N ARG A 229 -1.27 -13.79 -37.18
CA ARG A 229 -1.58 -12.40 -36.81
C ARG A 229 -3.03 -12.01 -37.09
N GLN A 230 -3.62 -12.46 -38.19
CA GLN A 230 -4.98 -12.07 -38.57
C GLN A 230 -6.00 -12.75 -37.68
N ILE A 231 -5.76 -14.01 -37.31
CA ILE A 231 -6.62 -14.75 -36.39
C ILE A 231 -6.55 -14.13 -35.01
N ILE A 232 -5.34 -13.82 -34.49
CA ILE A 232 -5.16 -13.17 -33.19
C ILE A 232 -5.89 -11.82 -33.15
N VAL A 233 -5.76 -10.98 -34.17
CA VAL A 233 -6.49 -9.70 -34.27
C VAL A 233 -7.99 -9.91 -34.23
N LYS A 234 -8.51 -10.89 -35.01
CA LYS A 234 -9.95 -11.23 -35.00
C LYS A 234 -10.44 -11.64 -33.61
N GLU A 235 -9.69 -12.46 -32.90
CA GLU A 235 -10.06 -12.91 -31.55
C GLU A 235 -9.98 -11.76 -30.52
N ILE A 236 -9.02 -10.83 -30.64
CA ILE A 236 -8.96 -9.62 -29.81
C ILE A 236 -10.23 -8.77 -30.02
N HIS A 237 -10.62 -8.52 -31.28
CA HIS A 237 -11.84 -7.76 -31.58
C HIS A 237 -13.10 -8.48 -31.08
N TYR A 238 -13.16 -9.79 -31.21
CA TYR A 238 -14.27 -10.57 -30.65
C TYR A 238 -14.39 -10.34 -29.16
N LEU A 239 -13.28 -10.44 -28.39
CA LEU A 239 -13.30 -10.19 -26.94
C LEU A 239 -13.71 -8.75 -26.61
N LEU A 240 -13.28 -7.76 -27.40
CA LEU A 240 -13.71 -6.38 -27.24
C LEU A 240 -15.24 -6.23 -27.44
N GLU A 241 -15.81 -6.87 -28.46
CA GLU A 241 -17.25 -6.86 -28.74
C GLU A 241 -18.08 -7.53 -27.64
N GLN A 242 -17.50 -8.53 -26.94
CA GLN A 242 -18.11 -9.18 -25.77
C GLN A 242 -18.09 -8.29 -24.52
N ARG A 243 -17.51 -7.07 -24.59
CA ARG A 243 -17.48 -6.06 -23.51
C ARG A 243 -16.81 -6.56 -22.23
N TYR A 244 -15.69 -7.26 -22.37
CA TYR A 244 -14.83 -7.54 -21.23
C TYR A 244 -14.15 -6.25 -20.75
N ASP A 245 -13.96 -6.15 -19.42
CA ASP A 245 -13.36 -4.97 -18.78
C ASP A 245 -11.85 -4.86 -19.04
N MET A 246 -11.20 -5.97 -19.37
CA MET A 246 -9.80 -6.06 -19.81
C MET A 246 -9.61 -7.25 -20.76
N ILE A 247 -8.58 -7.16 -21.59
CA ILE A 247 -8.17 -8.23 -22.49
C ILE A 247 -6.75 -8.66 -22.12
N LEU A 248 -6.57 -9.95 -21.85
CA LEU A 248 -5.28 -10.56 -21.54
C LEU A 248 -4.89 -11.50 -22.68
N VAL A 249 -3.69 -11.32 -23.22
CA VAL A 249 -3.17 -12.15 -24.30
C VAL A 249 -1.91 -12.85 -23.82
N THR A 250 -1.84 -14.16 -23.97
CA THR A 250 -0.72 -15.00 -23.51
C THR A 250 -0.16 -15.82 -24.67
N GLY A 251 1.12 -16.17 -24.63
CA GLY A 251 1.83 -16.88 -25.70
C GLY A 251 2.39 -15.94 -26.76
N GLY A 252 3.42 -16.37 -27.47
CA GLY A 252 4.05 -15.64 -28.57
C GLY A 252 4.49 -14.19 -28.22
N MET A 253 4.97 -13.96 -27.00
CA MET A 253 5.32 -12.62 -26.47
C MET A 253 6.83 -12.32 -26.53
N SER A 254 7.67 -13.25 -26.98
CA SER A 254 9.10 -13.07 -27.05
C SER A 254 9.55 -12.45 -28.39
N VAL A 255 10.81 -12.58 -28.73
CA VAL A 255 11.45 -11.95 -29.89
C VAL A 255 11.62 -12.89 -31.08
N ASP A 256 11.14 -14.12 -30.97
CA ASP A 256 11.27 -15.10 -32.05
C ASP A 256 10.42 -14.69 -33.28
N PRO A 257 10.84 -15.09 -34.50
CA PRO A 257 10.09 -14.75 -35.73
C PRO A 257 8.63 -15.22 -35.73
N ASP A 258 8.34 -16.30 -34.97
CA ASP A 258 6.99 -16.85 -34.83
C ASP A 258 6.18 -16.21 -33.70
N ASP A 259 6.78 -15.37 -32.85
CA ASP A 259 6.11 -14.60 -31.82
C ASP A 259 5.32 -13.43 -32.44
N ARG A 260 4.07 -13.73 -32.83
CA ARG A 260 3.20 -12.80 -33.58
C ARG A 260 2.33 -11.92 -32.67
N THR A 261 2.25 -12.23 -31.37
CA THR A 261 1.29 -11.61 -30.44
C THR A 261 1.48 -10.10 -30.27
N PRO A 262 2.70 -9.54 -30.03
CA PRO A 262 2.86 -8.10 -29.90
C PRO A 262 2.46 -7.33 -31.16
N GLY A 263 2.82 -7.87 -32.33
CA GLY A 263 2.45 -7.32 -33.63
C GLY A 263 0.95 -7.37 -33.90
N ALA A 264 0.26 -8.42 -33.43
CA ALA A 264 -1.19 -8.56 -33.54
C ALA A 264 -1.94 -7.59 -32.61
N ILE A 265 -1.49 -7.45 -31.36
CA ILE A 265 -2.06 -6.46 -30.41
C ILE A 265 -1.96 -5.05 -31.03
N LYS A 266 -0.80 -4.68 -31.57
CA LYS A 266 -0.66 -3.39 -32.24
C LYS A 266 -1.56 -3.26 -33.47
N ALA A 267 -1.68 -4.32 -34.28
CA ALA A 267 -2.51 -4.33 -35.47
C ALA A 267 -4.02 -4.30 -35.20
N SER A 268 -4.46 -4.69 -33.99
CA SER A 268 -5.86 -4.55 -33.56
C SER A 268 -6.30 -3.10 -33.34
N GLY A 269 -5.37 -2.14 -33.42
CA GLY A 269 -5.63 -0.73 -33.17
C GLY A 269 -5.40 -0.30 -31.73
N ALA A 270 -4.78 -1.15 -30.92
CA ALA A 270 -4.44 -0.81 -29.54
C ALA A 270 -3.37 0.30 -29.49
N GLU A 271 -3.59 1.28 -28.63
CA GLU A 271 -2.62 2.30 -28.25
C GLU A 271 -1.62 1.68 -27.28
N ILE A 272 -0.38 1.47 -27.72
CA ILE A 272 0.64 0.79 -26.93
C ILE A 272 1.32 1.78 -25.99
N VAL A 273 1.15 1.58 -24.68
CA VAL A 273 1.86 2.32 -23.64
C VAL A 273 3.31 1.88 -23.55
N SER A 274 3.54 0.57 -23.52
CA SER A 274 4.87 -0.03 -23.54
C SER A 274 4.85 -1.46 -24.06
N TYR A 275 5.88 -1.84 -24.80
CA TYR A 275 6.29 -3.22 -24.97
C TYR A 275 7.63 -3.40 -24.31
N GLY A 276 7.66 -4.24 -23.28
CA GLY A 276 8.74 -4.39 -22.34
C GLY A 276 8.57 -3.54 -21.07
N THR A 277 8.97 -4.11 -19.94
CA THR A 277 9.00 -3.48 -18.62
C THR A 277 10.38 -3.68 -18.00
N PRO A 278 10.93 -2.69 -17.26
CA PRO A 278 12.22 -2.82 -16.58
C PRO A 278 12.07 -3.59 -15.24
N MET A 279 11.39 -4.74 -15.30
CA MET A 279 11.15 -5.61 -14.15
C MET A 279 11.47 -7.06 -14.50
N LEU A 280 12.13 -7.76 -13.61
CA LEU A 280 12.49 -9.17 -13.72
C LEU A 280 12.03 -9.91 -12.44
N PRO A 281 11.26 -11.00 -12.62
CA PRO A 281 10.70 -11.53 -13.87
C PRO A 281 9.57 -10.67 -14.46
N GLY A 282 9.38 -10.75 -15.77
CA GLY A 282 8.24 -10.08 -16.43
C GLY A 282 8.61 -9.05 -17.49
N SER A 283 9.88 -8.99 -17.95
CA SER A 283 10.38 -7.94 -18.86
C SER A 283 9.65 -7.87 -20.20
N MET A 284 9.05 -8.97 -20.68
CA MET A 284 8.37 -9.02 -22.00
C MET A 284 6.87 -8.64 -21.92
N LEU A 285 6.40 -8.02 -20.83
CA LEU A 285 5.02 -7.57 -20.74
C LEU A 285 4.75 -6.43 -21.75
N LEU A 286 3.62 -6.52 -22.44
CA LEU A 286 3.06 -5.44 -23.23
C LEU A 286 1.86 -4.85 -22.50
N MET A 287 1.81 -3.53 -22.39
CA MET A 287 0.68 -2.77 -21.87
C MET A 287 0.14 -1.83 -22.93
N GLY A 288 -1.17 -1.80 -23.11
CA GLY A 288 -1.85 -0.88 -24.02
C GLY A 288 -3.33 -0.74 -23.72
N TYR A 289 -4.01 0.05 -24.53
CA TYR A 289 -5.46 0.27 -24.45
C TYR A 289 -6.09 0.11 -25.83
N LEU A 290 -7.20 -0.62 -25.90
CA LEU A 290 -7.99 -0.77 -27.11
C LEU A 290 -9.39 -0.17 -26.85
N ASN A 291 -9.68 0.97 -27.49
CA ASN A 291 -10.90 1.75 -27.22
C ASN A 291 -11.13 2.03 -25.72
N GLY A 292 -10.05 2.33 -24.97
CA GLY A 292 -10.09 2.57 -23.53
C GLY A 292 -10.10 1.31 -22.66
N VAL A 293 -10.22 0.11 -23.23
CA VAL A 293 -10.14 -1.17 -22.52
C VAL A 293 -8.66 -1.56 -22.36
N PRO A 294 -8.19 -1.84 -21.15
CA PRO A 294 -6.82 -2.32 -20.93
C PRO A 294 -6.56 -3.63 -21.69
N ILE A 295 -5.49 -3.68 -22.46
CA ILE A 295 -5.01 -4.89 -23.12
C ILE A 295 -3.58 -5.16 -22.72
N MET A 296 -3.31 -6.36 -22.22
CA MET A 296 -1.96 -6.76 -21.82
C MET A 296 -1.52 -8.04 -22.52
N GLY A 297 -0.33 -8.01 -23.10
CA GLY A 297 0.40 -9.20 -23.53
C GLY A 297 1.25 -9.70 -22.36
N LEU A 298 0.99 -10.91 -21.87
CA LEU A 298 1.60 -11.45 -20.66
C LEU A 298 2.84 -12.28 -20.96
N PRO A 299 3.96 -12.05 -20.24
CA PRO A 299 5.19 -12.81 -20.44
C PRO A 299 5.06 -14.25 -19.94
N GLY A 300 5.88 -15.16 -20.48
CA GLY A 300 5.86 -16.59 -20.16
C GLY A 300 6.02 -16.90 -18.66
N CYS A 301 6.78 -16.10 -17.94
CA CYS A 301 7.03 -16.26 -16.52
C CYS A 301 5.77 -16.19 -15.62
N VAL A 302 4.68 -15.59 -16.11
CA VAL A 302 3.39 -15.54 -15.37
C VAL A 302 2.86 -16.93 -15.03
N MET A 303 3.27 -17.97 -15.80
CA MET A 303 2.90 -19.36 -15.52
C MET A 303 3.61 -19.97 -14.31
N HIS A 304 4.81 -19.47 -13.99
CA HIS A 304 5.73 -20.14 -13.06
C HIS A 304 6.07 -19.26 -11.85
N ASP A 305 6.19 -17.95 -12.08
CA ASP A 305 6.63 -17.03 -11.05
C ASP A 305 5.42 -16.45 -10.29
N PRO A 306 5.47 -16.47 -8.96
CA PRO A 306 4.37 -15.96 -8.13
C PRO A 306 4.20 -14.44 -8.25
N TYR A 307 5.29 -13.72 -8.58
CA TYR A 307 5.31 -12.26 -8.65
C TYR A 307 6.10 -11.78 -9.87
N THR A 308 5.42 -11.11 -10.78
CA THR A 308 5.94 -10.63 -12.06
C THR A 308 5.48 -9.19 -12.31
N SER A 309 5.88 -8.60 -13.42
CA SER A 309 5.36 -7.29 -13.87
C SER A 309 3.84 -7.25 -13.99
N PHE A 310 3.18 -8.37 -14.29
CA PHE A 310 1.72 -8.47 -14.30
C PHE A 310 1.14 -8.27 -12.90
N ASP A 311 1.77 -8.82 -11.86
CA ASP A 311 1.32 -8.71 -10.48
C ASP A 311 1.50 -7.30 -9.90
N VAL A 312 2.32 -6.46 -10.53
CA VAL A 312 2.44 -5.03 -10.21
C VAL A 312 1.35 -4.22 -10.89
N LEU A 313 1.04 -4.49 -12.17
CA LEU A 313 0.09 -3.69 -12.93
C LEU A 313 -1.37 -4.08 -12.69
N LEU A 314 -1.65 -5.38 -12.52
CA LEU A 314 -3.02 -5.88 -12.31
C LEU A 314 -3.74 -5.17 -11.16
N PRO A 315 -3.20 -5.07 -9.94
CA PRO A 315 -3.87 -4.38 -8.83
C PRO A 315 -4.19 -2.91 -9.15
N ARG A 316 -3.33 -2.23 -9.88
CA ARG A 316 -3.55 -0.84 -10.28
C ARG A 316 -4.72 -0.70 -11.24
N ILE A 317 -4.83 -1.59 -12.23
CA ILE A 317 -5.96 -1.64 -13.17
C ILE A 317 -7.25 -1.97 -12.42
N LEU A 318 -7.21 -2.95 -11.51
CA LEU A 318 -8.35 -3.30 -10.67
C LEU A 318 -8.82 -2.14 -9.77
N ALA A 319 -7.89 -1.33 -9.28
CA ALA A 319 -8.20 -0.10 -8.53
C ALA A 319 -8.69 1.06 -9.43
N GLY A 320 -8.71 0.86 -10.75
CA GLY A 320 -9.20 1.84 -11.72
C GLY A 320 -8.20 2.88 -12.14
N GLN A 321 -6.91 2.64 -11.92
CA GLN A 321 -5.87 3.52 -12.40
C GLN A 321 -5.60 3.28 -13.89
N THR A 322 -5.31 4.35 -14.61
CA THR A 322 -4.74 4.28 -15.96
C THR A 322 -3.23 4.12 -15.82
N ILE A 323 -2.67 3.18 -16.57
CA ILE A 323 -1.22 2.95 -16.61
C ILE A 323 -0.62 3.79 -17.73
N GLU A 324 0.34 4.62 -17.38
CA GLU A 324 1.05 5.49 -18.29
C GLU A 324 2.51 5.03 -18.50
N ARG A 325 3.20 5.62 -19.45
CA ARG A 325 4.60 5.27 -19.76
C ARG A 325 5.53 5.48 -18.55
N GLU A 326 5.32 6.55 -17.82
CA GLU A 326 6.07 6.90 -16.60
C GLU A 326 5.92 5.86 -15.50
N ASP A 327 4.77 5.23 -15.39
CA ASP A 327 4.53 4.16 -14.43
C ASP A 327 5.40 2.94 -14.75
N ILE A 328 5.47 2.59 -16.02
CA ILE A 328 6.34 1.50 -16.48
C ILE A 328 7.81 1.82 -16.21
N ILE A 329 8.26 3.04 -16.49
CA ILE A 329 9.65 3.47 -16.26
C ILE A 329 10.02 3.34 -14.78
N ARG A 330 9.11 3.74 -13.88
CA ARG A 330 9.33 3.70 -12.42
C ARG A 330 9.44 2.28 -11.86
N MET A 331 8.92 1.26 -12.55
CA MET A 331 9.04 -0.14 -12.13
C MET A 331 10.50 -0.62 -12.06
N GLY A 332 11.43 0.05 -12.75
CA GLY A 332 12.84 -0.34 -12.76
C GLY A 332 13.53 -0.21 -11.39
N TYR A 333 13.15 0.78 -10.59
CA TYR A 333 13.68 0.91 -9.25
C TYR A 333 12.99 -0.07 -8.29
N GLY A 334 13.74 -1.10 -7.84
CA GLY A 334 13.21 -2.23 -7.09
C GLY A 334 12.57 -3.31 -7.96
N GLY A 335 12.73 -3.25 -9.29
CA GLY A 335 12.15 -4.19 -10.24
C GLY A 335 12.89 -5.53 -10.38
N LEU A 336 13.99 -5.75 -9.67
CA LEU A 336 14.70 -7.03 -9.65
C LEU A 336 14.18 -7.88 -8.48
N ASN A 337 13.37 -8.90 -8.80
CA ASN A 337 12.78 -9.82 -7.83
C ASN A 337 13.22 -11.25 -8.12
N ASN A 338 13.93 -11.88 -7.21
CA ASN A 338 14.24 -13.32 -7.17
C ASN A 338 14.47 -13.99 -8.55
N CYS A 339 15.29 -13.40 -9.39
CA CYS A 339 15.75 -13.97 -10.66
C CYS A 339 17.07 -14.68 -10.48
#